data_f47b3e9c1a785cccc4e341f9b566878a
#
_entry.id   f47b3e9c1a785cccc4e341f9b566878a
#
_cell.length_a   1.000
_cell.length_b   1.000
_cell.length_c   1.000
_cell.angle_alpha   90.00
_cell.angle_beta   90.00
_cell.angle_gamma   90.00
#
_symmetry.space_group_name_H-M   'P 1'
#
loop_
_entity.id
_entity.type
_entity.pdbx_description
1 polymer ?
#
loop_
_entity_poly.entity_id
_entity_poly.type
_entity_poly.pdbx_seq_one_letter_code
_entity_poly.pdbx_strand_id
1 'polypeptide(L)'
;MGAEVVKPRTLLKVLIDQRQWTWAIFELEFAKAADKVIGRGAQNPTVGETQYRRWTSGQLKGLPSPDACRVLQEMFHVEASRLFAPPPESTDPDVPTFELEAEIAMTAREAQDDAGAAAASSVSDLTVDQLRDDLHALARSYSNQSARDVWHRAKELREQAENDRDRTAVPAQQQALLILAGQASALLSTAAFDLGSFDGAKRLARTAALYGETARYEPLRAYAAGSLAFIAYYSGEQSQASVHVRHALTNGGLGDVAVRRLHSIEARAYGHLGDAESARRALSMSEEVGTAATDELHDVVGGEFGFSDERLAMSNASTALLLGDGRAAEVSARRALELVAARPAKDRAPAVFGKAAADLAMARLLSNDLEGAAEALETMLSITTTHRATGLVARAMELRRALTQRHLQGTTLAADLGERLEDFTRLPGQRQLVPPYGVLALEV
;
A
#
# COMPACT_ATOMS: atom_id res chain seq x y z
N MET A 1 54.42 13.76 5.51
CA MET A 1 53.87 13.82 4.13
C MET A 1 52.51 13.16 4.20
N GLY A 2 51.46 13.99 4.32
CA GLY A 2 50.07 13.50 4.34
C GLY A 2 49.65 13.15 2.93
N ALA A 3 49.11 11.95 2.76
CA ALA A 3 48.45 11.59 1.51
C ALA A 3 47.22 12.45 1.31
N GLU A 4 47.19 13.25 0.26
CA GLU A 4 46.07 14.05 -0.16
C GLU A 4 44.96 13.07 -0.55
N VAL A 5 43.89 12.99 0.27
CA VAL A 5 42.69 12.17 -0.01
C VAL A 5 41.99 12.81 -1.20
N VAL A 6 42.21 12.28 -2.39
CA VAL A 6 41.56 12.72 -3.62
C VAL A 6 40.06 12.45 -3.47
N LYS A 7 39.25 13.51 -3.32
CA LYS A 7 37.78 13.38 -3.25
C LYS A 7 37.25 12.67 -4.51
N PRO A 8 36.44 11.62 -4.36
CA PRO A 8 35.86 10.91 -5.50
C PRO A 8 35.01 11.86 -6.34
N ARG A 9 35.19 11.82 -7.67
CA ARG A 9 34.52 12.73 -8.61
C ARG A 9 33.12 12.29 -9.03
N THR A 10 32.77 11.02 -8.80
CA THR A 10 31.48 10.44 -9.16
C THR A 10 30.92 9.63 -8.01
N LEU A 11 29.58 9.59 -7.90
CA LEU A 11 28.88 8.72 -6.95
C LEU A 11 29.23 7.23 -7.20
N LEU A 12 29.37 6.84 -8.47
CA LEU A 12 29.81 5.48 -8.84
C LEU A 12 31.14 5.09 -8.17
N LYS A 13 32.12 5.99 -8.15
CA LYS A 13 33.39 5.73 -7.48
C LYS A 13 33.22 5.54 -5.98
N VAL A 14 32.37 6.35 -5.34
CA VAL A 14 32.07 6.20 -3.91
C VAL A 14 31.45 4.83 -3.62
N LEU A 15 30.45 4.42 -4.41
CA LEU A 15 29.76 3.15 -4.22
C LEU A 15 30.65 1.92 -4.46
N ILE A 16 31.58 2.02 -5.42
CA ILE A 16 32.60 0.97 -5.66
C ILE A 16 33.57 0.88 -4.47
N ASP A 17 34.04 2.04 -3.96
CA ASP A 17 34.98 2.08 -2.82
C ASP A 17 34.32 1.59 -1.54
N GLN A 18 33.08 1.93 -1.29
CA GLN A 18 32.30 1.44 -0.14
C GLN A 18 32.16 -0.08 -0.15
N ARG A 19 31.98 -0.70 -1.34
CA ARG A 19 31.94 -2.15 -1.52
C ARG A 19 33.32 -2.81 -1.54
N GLN A 20 34.41 -2.02 -1.43
CA GLN A 20 35.79 -2.48 -1.53
C GLN A 20 36.07 -3.27 -2.81
N TRP A 21 35.36 -2.95 -3.90
CA TRP A 21 35.52 -3.65 -5.15
C TRP A 21 36.78 -3.21 -5.88
N THR A 22 37.61 -4.19 -6.23
CA THR A 22 38.69 -3.99 -7.21
C THR A 22 38.10 -3.94 -8.61
N TRP A 23 38.95 -3.51 -9.57
CA TRP A 23 38.57 -3.55 -10.98
C TRP A 23 38.09 -4.95 -11.42
N ALA A 24 38.80 -6.00 -11.03
CA ALA A 24 38.45 -7.37 -11.40
C ALA A 24 37.09 -7.82 -10.81
N ILE A 25 36.78 -7.41 -9.59
CA ILE A 25 35.49 -7.70 -8.95
C ILE A 25 34.37 -6.91 -9.67
N PHE A 26 34.61 -5.63 -9.95
CA PHE A 26 33.63 -4.82 -10.67
C PHE A 26 33.31 -5.38 -12.07
N GLU A 27 34.33 -5.83 -12.83
CA GLU A 27 34.17 -6.45 -14.14
C GLU A 27 33.32 -7.73 -14.06
N LEU A 28 33.57 -8.56 -13.05
CA LEU A 28 32.84 -9.81 -12.82
C LEU A 28 31.36 -9.52 -12.47
N GLU A 29 31.11 -8.59 -11.56
CA GLU A 29 29.76 -8.23 -11.14
C GLU A 29 28.98 -7.53 -12.28
N PHE A 30 29.67 -6.71 -13.09
CA PHE A 30 29.09 -6.10 -14.27
C PHE A 30 28.67 -7.16 -15.31
N ALA A 31 29.48 -8.19 -15.53
CA ALA A 31 29.15 -9.28 -16.45
C ALA A 31 27.93 -10.09 -15.93
N LYS A 32 27.89 -10.41 -14.63
CA LYS A 32 26.73 -11.09 -14.03
C LYS A 32 25.45 -10.27 -14.14
N ALA A 33 25.52 -8.98 -13.86
CA ALA A 33 24.38 -8.10 -13.99
C ALA A 33 23.92 -7.93 -15.45
N ALA A 34 24.86 -7.92 -16.41
CA ALA A 34 24.55 -7.89 -17.82
C ALA A 34 23.80 -9.16 -18.27
N ASP A 35 24.21 -10.32 -17.80
CA ASP A 35 23.51 -11.60 -18.08
C ASP A 35 22.08 -11.61 -17.51
N LYS A 36 21.88 -10.97 -16.35
CA LYS A 36 20.57 -10.85 -15.70
C LYS A 36 19.62 -9.88 -16.43
N VAL A 37 20.14 -8.71 -16.83
CA VAL A 37 19.32 -7.59 -17.38
C VAL A 37 19.06 -7.73 -18.87
N ILE A 38 20.04 -8.28 -19.62
CA ILE A 38 20.02 -8.33 -21.10
C ILE A 38 19.79 -9.77 -21.59
N GLY A 39 20.12 -10.74 -20.76
CA GLY A 39 20.03 -12.16 -21.08
C GLY A 39 21.39 -12.75 -21.55
N ARG A 40 21.55 -14.06 -21.38
CA ARG A 40 22.76 -14.77 -21.80
C ARG A 40 22.90 -14.75 -23.32
N GLY A 41 23.87 -14.02 -23.85
CA GLY A 41 24.13 -13.94 -25.26
C GLY A 41 25.41 -13.19 -25.64
N ALA A 42 25.83 -13.37 -26.92
CA ALA A 42 27.09 -12.84 -27.43
C ALA A 42 27.20 -11.31 -27.58
N GLN A 43 26.19 -10.55 -27.19
CA GLN A 43 26.12 -9.08 -27.33
C GLN A 43 25.99 -8.32 -25.99
N ASN A 44 26.31 -8.98 -24.87
CA ASN A 44 26.28 -8.28 -23.59
C ASN A 44 27.35 -7.17 -23.55
N PRO A 45 27.01 -6.00 -23.00
CA PRO A 45 27.98 -4.92 -22.85
C PRO A 45 29.12 -5.40 -21.95
N THR A 46 30.33 -5.19 -22.40
CA THR A 46 31.55 -5.42 -21.60
C THR A 46 32.13 -4.07 -21.21
N VAL A 47 32.80 -4.04 -20.08
CA VAL A 47 33.50 -2.85 -19.62
C VAL A 47 34.98 -3.14 -19.56
N GLY A 48 35.82 -2.34 -20.22
CA GLY A 48 37.28 -2.44 -20.14
C GLY A 48 37.85 -1.53 -19.05
N GLU A 49 39.03 -1.82 -18.56
CA GLU A 49 39.68 -1.06 -17.48
C GLU A 49 39.80 0.44 -17.77
N THR A 50 40.10 0.79 -19.04
CA THR A 50 40.14 2.20 -19.48
C THR A 50 38.77 2.88 -19.35
N GLN A 51 37.71 2.17 -19.65
CA GLN A 51 36.33 2.67 -19.55
C GLN A 51 35.92 2.79 -18.08
N TYR A 52 36.23 1.82 -17.26
CA TYR A 52 36.06 1.87 -15.80
C TYR A 52 36.74 3.09 -15.19
N ARG A 53 38.03 3.34 -15.55
CA ARG A 53 38.78 4.52 -15.07
C ARG A 53 38.11 5.84 -15.48
N ARG A 54 37.58 5.92 -16.69
CA ARG A 54 36.84 7.12 -17.15
C ARG A 54 35.52 7.31 -16.39
N TRP A 55 34.82 6.21 -16.10
CA TRP A 55 33.56 6.25 -15.35
C TRP A 55 33.77 6.70 -13.91
N THR A 56 34.79 6.20 -13.27
CA THR A 56 35.11 6.52 -11.87
C THR A 56 35.80 7.88 -11.69
N SER A 57 36.50 8.39 -12.69
CA SER A 57 37.16 9.69 -12.64
C SER A 57 36.28 10.89 -13.01
N GLY A 58 35.07 10.65 -13.50
CA GLY A 58 34.15 11.70 -13.94
C GLY A 58 34.55 12.36 -15.27
N GLN A 59 35.46 11.76 -16.04
CA GLN A 59 35.93 12.29 -17.33
C GLN A 59 35.05 11.82 -18.50
N LEU A 60 33.73 11.86 -18.32
CA LEU A 60 32.76 11.47 -19.34
C LEU A 60 32.23 12.69 -20.06
N LYS A 61 32.19 12.63 -21.40
CA LYS A 61 31.51 13.63 -22.25
C LYS A 61 30.01 13.38 -22.42
N GLY A 62 29.49 12.27 -21.88
CA GLY A 62 28.10 11.82 -21.92
C GLY A 62 27.94 10.49 -21.20
N LEU A 63 26.70 10.07 -21.00
CA LEU A 63 26.40 8.78 -20.37
C LEU A 63 26.90 7.60 -21.24
N PRO A 64 27.24 6.45 -20.63
CA PRO A 64 27.53 5.21 -21.34
C PRO A 64 26.37 4.76 -22.25
N SER A 65 26.59 3.68 -22.98
CA SER A 65 25.51 3.10 -23.82
C SER A 65 24.26 2.79 -22.97
N PRO A 66 23.06 2.83 -23.56
CA PRO A 66 21.82 2.53 -22.84
C PRO A 66 21.85 1.20 -22.10
N ASP A 67 22.50 0.19 -22.69
CA ASP A 67 22.63 -1.14 -22.08
C ASP A 67 23.58 -1.11 -20.88
N ALA A 68 24.71 -0.44 -20.98
CA ALA A 68 25.62 -0.27 -19.84
C ALA A 68 24.96 0.55 -18.70
N CYS A 69 24.15 1.55 -19.04
CA CYS A 69 23.37 2.30 -18.05
C CYS A 69 22.36 1.40 -17.33
N ARG A 70 21.64 0.53 -18.04
CA ARG A 70 20.70 -0.43 -17.44
C ARG A 70 21.40 -1.41 -16.50
N VAL A 71 22.56 -1.92 -16.91
CA VAL A 71 23.36 -2.82 -16.08
C VAL A 71 23.85 -2.11 -14.82
N LEU A 72 24.37 -0.89 -14.92
CA LEU A 72 24.79 -0.13 -13.76
C LEU A 72 23.64 0.24 -12.81
N GLN A 73 22.48 0.55 -13.35
CA GLN A 73 21.27 0.80 -12.55
C GLN A 73 20.85 -0.44 -11.77
N GLU A 74 20.92 -1.62 -12.38
CA GLU A 74 20.67 -2.90 -11.70
C GLU A 74 21.69 -3.17 -10.60
N MET A 75 22.99 -2.94 -10.86
CA MET A 75 24.08 -3.19 -9.90
C MET A 75 24.01 -2.30 -8.66
N PHE A 76 23.59 -1.05 -8.82
CA PHE A 76 23.68 -0.04 -7.76
C PHE A 76 22.32 0.49 -7.30
N HIS A 77 21.23 0.12 -7.97
CA HIS A 77 19.87 0.59 -7.73
C HIS A 77 19.75 2.13 -7.71
N VAL A 78 20.63 2.79 -8.46
CA VAL A 78 20.72 4.24 -8.60
C VAL A 78 20.63 4.60 -10.08
N GLU A 79 19.86 5.62 -10.41
CA GLU A 79 19.71 6.11 -11.78
C GLU A 79 21.09 6.46 -12.39
N ALA A 80 21.32 6.05 -13.65
CA ALA A 80 22.62 6.22 -14.30
C ALA A 80 23.12 7.66 -14.29
N SER A 81 22.21 8.63 -14.52
CA SER A 81 22.53 10.07 -14.45
C SER A 81 23.13 10.47 -13.08
N ARG A 82 22.62 9.89 -11.98
CA ARG A 82 23.12 10.16 -10.63
C ARG A 82 24.42 9.44 -10.31
N LEU A 83 24.63 8.22 -10.85
CA LEU A 83 25.89 7.49 -10.66
C LEU A 83 27.10 8.25 -11.18
N PHE A 84 26.94 9.00 -12.27
CA PHE A 84 28.02 9.78 -12.89
C PHE A 84 28.07 11.24 -12.42
N ALA A 85 27.12 11.68 -11.59
CA ALA A 85 27.16 12.99 -10.94
C ALA A 85 28.18 13.00 -9.78
N PRO A 86 28.64 14.20 -9.37
CA PRO A 86 29.41 14.33 -8.13
C PRO A 86 28.62 13.77 -6.93
N PRO A 87 29.31 13.13 -5.96
CA PRO A 87 28.63 12.66 -4.76
C PRO A 87 28.00 13.85 -4.01
N PRO A 88 26.82 13.65 -3.37
CA PRO A 88 26.22 14.69 -2.55
C PRO A 88 27.17 15.09 -1.41
N GLU A 89 27.30 16.38 -1.13
CA GLU A 89 28.05 16.87 0.02
C GLU A 89 27.25 16.57 1.31
N SER A 90 27.38 15.36 1.85
CA SER A 90 26.80 15.02 3.13
C SER A 90 27.88 15.11 4.22
N THR A 91 27.74 16.09 5.06
CA THR A 91 28.42 16.22 6.35
C THR A 91 27.51 15.62 7.44
N ASP A 92 27.30 14.33 7.44
CA ASP A 92 26.68 13.66 8.58
C ASP A 92 27.27 12.25 8.74
N PRO A 93 28.02 11.97 9.82
CA PRO A 93 28.65 10.67 10.04
C PRO A 93 27.70 9.58 10.55
N ASP A 94 26.40 9.86 10.71
CA ASP A 94 25.41 8.96 11.32
C ASP A 94 24.48 8.20 10.36
N VAL A 95 24.82 8.11 9.06
CA VAL A 95 23.98 7.39 8.06
C VAL A 95 24.48 5.97 7.67
N PRO A 96 25.41 5.29 8.36
CA PRO A 96 25.83 3.94 7.97
C PRO A 96 24.87 2.81 8.34
N THR A 97 24.01 3.01 9.33
CA THR A 97 23.17 1.91 9.88
C THR A 97 22.01 1.52 9.00
N PHE A 98 21.43 2.48 8.27
CA PHE A 98 20.25 2.19 7.42
C PHE A 98 20.63 1.51 6.10
N GLU A 99 21.78 1.85 5.52
CA GLU A 99 22.31 1.19 4.30
C GLU A 99 22.80 -0.23 4.59
N LEU A 100 23.43 -0.46 5.74
CA LEU A 100 23.92 -1.78 6.15
C LEU A 100 22.75 -2.75 6.43
N GLU A 101 21.69 -2.28 7.05
CA GLU A 101 20.50 -3.10 7.32
C GLU A 101 19.75 -3.46 6.01
N ALA A 102 19.66 -2.53 5.07
CA ALA A 102 19.13 -2.78 3.74
C ALA A 102 20.03 -3.76 2.94
N GLU A 103 21.33 -3.63 3.04
CA GLU A 103 22.32 -4.53 2.39
C GLU A 103 22.29 -5.93 3.00
N ILE A 104 22.20 -6.05 4.33
CA ILE A 104 22.03 -7.33 5.03
C ILE A 104 20.74 -8.01 4.59
N ALA A 105 19.62 -7.25 4.54
CA ALA A 105 18.33 -7.77 4.10
C ALA A 105 18.36 -8.23 2.64
N MET A 106 19.08 -7.52 1.77
CA MET A 106 19.24 -7.87 0.36
C MET A 106 20.12 -9.11 0.19
N THR A 107 21.28 -9.17 0.87
CA THR A 107 22.18 -10.32 0.84
C THR A 107 21.52 -11.58 1.41
N ALA A 108 20.75 -11.44 2.50
CA ALA A 108 19.99 -12.55 3.05
C ALA A 108 18.95 -13.09 2.06
N ARG A 109 18.31 -12.20 1.30
CA ARG A 109 17.34 -12.58 0.26
C ARG A 109 18.03 -13.26 -0.93
N GLU A 110 19.15 -12.72 -1.43
CA GLU A 110 19.93 -13.34 -2.51
C GLU A 110 20.45 -14.74 -2.12
N ALA A 111 20.98 -14.90 -0.91
CA ALA A 111 21.44 -16.19 -0.41
C ALA A 111 20.31 -17.22 -0.31
N GLN A 112 19.09 -16.76 -0.05
CA GLN A 112 17.92 -17.61 0.06
C GLN A 112 17.36 -18.01 -1.32
N ASP A 113 17.37 -17.10 -2.27
CA ASP A 113 17.01 -17.37 -3.68
C ASP A 113 18.02 -18.38 -4.29
N ASP A 114 19.32 -18.23 -3.99
CA ASP A 114 20.37 -19.15 -4.43
C ASP A 114 20.24 -20.55 -3.81
N ALA A 115 19.91 -20.62 -2.51
CA ALA A 115 19.63 -21.89 -1.84
C ALA A 115 18.36 -22.57 -2.38
N GLY A 116 17.33 -21.78 -2.69
CA GLY A 116 16.11 -22.26 -3.36
C GLY A 116 16.37 -22.79 -4.77
N ALA A 117 17.25 -22.13 -5.53
CA ALA A 117 17.69 -22.58 -6.85
C ALA A 117 18.53 -23.88 -6.79
N ALA A 118 19.33 -24.04 -5.74
CA ALA A 118 20.11 -25.27 -5.52
C ALA A 118 19.23 -26.48 -5.14
N ALA A 119 18.07 -26.25 -4.50
CA ALA A 119 17.06 -27.29 -4.21
C ALA A 119 16.17 -27.64 -5.42
N ALA A 120 16.55 -27.33 -6.62
CA ALA A 120 15.80 -27.13 -7.87
C ALA A 120 14.92 -28.28 -8.43
N SER A 121 14.55 -29.27 -7.66
CA SER A 121 13.56 -30.31 -8.09
C SER A 121 12.33 -30.43 -7.17
N SER A 122 12.29 -29.70 -6.04
CA SER A 122 11.12 -29.66 -5.14
C SER A 122 11.11 -28.32 -4.37
N VAL A 123 9.93 -27.81 -4.07
CA VAL A 123 9.79 -26.65 -3.19
C VAL A 123 10.15 -27.06 -1.76
N SER A 124 11.07 -26.34 -1.11
CA SER A 124 11.36 -26.61 0.30
C SER A 124 10.33 -25.94 1.20
N ASP A 125 10.08 -26.51 2.39
CA ASP A 125 9.20 -25.87 3.39
C ASP A 125 9.75 -24.47 3.76
N LEU A 126 11.05 -24.31 3.84
CA LEU A 126 11.71 -23.04 4.12
C LEU A 126 11.36 -21.97 3.07
N THR A 127 11.27 -22.35 1.77
CA THR A 127 10.85 -21.43 0.70
C THR A 127 9.41 -20.97 0.89
N VAL A 128 8.51 -21.88 1.27
CA VAL A 128 7.10 -21.55 1.54
C VAL A 128 6.99 -20.64 2.77
N ASP A 129 7.75 -20.92 3.82
CA ASP A 129 7.76 -20.12 5.05
C ASP A 129 8.28 -18.70 4.78
N GLN A 130 9.35 -18.57 4.00
CA GLN A 130 9.88 -17.26 3.61
C GLN A 130 8.88 -16.46 2.79
N LEU A 131 8.22 -17.08 1.82
CA LEU A 131 7.20 -16.41 1.02
C LEU A 131 6.04 -15.94 1.90
N ARG A 132 5.67 -16.75 2.90
CA ARG A 132 4.67 -16.39 3.92
C ARG A 132 5.12 -15.17 4.71
N ASP A 133 6.33 -15.18 5.23
CA ASP A 133 6.87 -14.08 6.04
C ASP A 133 6.93 -12.78 5.24
N ASP A 134 7.40 -12.82 4.00
CA ASP A 134 7.46 -11.67 3.09
C ASP A 134 6.06 -11.10 2.82
N LEU A 135 5.08 -11.95 2.56
CA LEU A 135 3.71 -11.53 2.29
C LEU A 135 3.05 -10.94 3.55
N HIS A 136 3.26 -11.57 4.70
CA HIS A 136 2.74 -11.07 5.97
C HIS A 136 3.41 -9.74 6.37
N ALA A 137 4.71 -9.59 6.13
CA ALA A 137 5.41 -8.32 6.32
C ALA A 137 4.83 -7.22 5.42
N LEU A 138 4.56 -7.53 4.14
CA LEU A 138 3.92 -6.60 3.21
C LEU A 138 2.52 -6.18 3.70
N ALA A 139 1.70 -7.13 4.18
CA ALA A 139 0.38 -6.84 4.71
C ALA A 139 0.44 -5.92 5.94
N ARG A 140 1.38 -6.17 6.86
CA ARG A 140 1.56 -5.34 8.07
C ARG A 140 2.05 -3.93 7.76
N SER A 141 2.89 -3.77 6.75
CA SER A 141 3.46 -2.47 6.35
C SER A 141 2.62 -1.71 5.32
N TYR A 142 1.51 -2.29 4.84
CA TYR A 142 0.66 -1.73 3.79
C TYR A 142 0.34 -0.25 3.99
N SER A 143 -0.12 0.12 5.18
CA SER A 143 -0.57 1.47 5.49
C SER A 143 0.54 2.53 5.45
N ASN A 144 1.81 2.11 5.47
CA ASN A 144 2.99 2.97 5.46
C ASN A 144 3.73 2.99 4.12
N GLN A 145 3.22 2.26 3.12
CA GLN A 145 3.79 2.18 1.77
C GLN A 145 2.88 2.86 0.74
N SER A 146 3.45 3.20 -0.42
CA SER A 146 2.64 3.64 -1.54
C SER A 146 1.85 2.47 -2.13
N ALA A 147 0.63 2.70 -2.60
CA ALA A 147 -0.17 1.67 -3.26
C ALA A 147 0.54 1.07 -4.50
N ARG A 148 1.41 1.86 -5.15
CA ARG A 148 2.21 1.40 -6.30
C ARG A 148 3.28 0.39 -5.87
N ASP A 149 4.00 0.66 -4.78
CA ASP A 149 5.06 -0.23 -4.30
C ASP A 149 4.47 -1.55 -3.80
N VAL A 150 3.36 -1.46 -3.05
CA VAL A 150 2.59 -2.65 -2.65
C VAL A 150 2.12 -3.44 -3.86
N TRP A 151 1.61 -2.78 -4.91
CA TRP A 151 1.19 -3.44 -6.14
C TRP A 151 2.32 -4.26 -6.77
N HIS A 152 3.50 -3.68 -6.94
CA HIS A 152 4.64 -4.37 -7.53
C HIS A 152 5.08 -5.55 -6.67
N ARG A 153 5.24 -5.34 -5.37
CA ARG A 153 5.70 -6.40 -4.47
C ARG A 153 4.68 -7.53 -4.33
N ALA A 154 3.40 -7.22 -4.17
CA ALA A 154 2.34 -8.23 -4.09
C ALA A 154 2.22 -9.04 -5.39
N LYS A 155 2.46 -8.41 -6.56
CA LYS A 155 2.49 -9.09 -7.85
C LYS A 155 3.63 -10.13 -7.91
N GLU A 156 4.84 -9.74 -7.52
CA GLU A 156 6.00 -10.65 -7.46
C GLU A 156 5.72 -11.85 -6.55
N LEU A 157 5.23 -11.59 -5.33
CA LEU A 157 4.93 -12.64 -4.35
C LEU A 157 3.81 -13.58 -4.84
N ARG A 158 2.80 -13.05 -5.54
CA ARG A 158 1.76 -13.89 -6.15
C ARG A 158 2.34 -14.79 -7.24
N GLU A 159 3.15 -14.22 -8.14
CA GLU A 159 3.79 -14.98 -9.23
C GLU A 159 4.72 -16.08 -8.67
N GLN A 160 5.46 -15.78 -7.61
CA GLN A 160 6.29 -16.75 -6.91
C GLN A 160 5.42 -17.88 -6.29
N ALA A 161 4.33 -17.55 -5.59
CA ALA A 161 3.43 -18.55 -5.01
C ALA A 161 2.85 -19.49 -6.08
N GLU A 162 2.45 -18.94 -7.23
CA GLU A 162 1.92 -19.75 -8.35
C GLU A 162 2.99 -20.65 -8.97
N ASN A 163 4.19 -20.12 -9.20
CA ASN A 163 5.30 -20.88 -9.76
C ASN A 163 5.74 -22.01 -8.82
N ASP A 164 5.82 -21.76 -7.53
CA ASP A 164 6.20 -22.76 -6.54
C ASP A 164 5.10 -23.81 -6.36
N ARG A 165 3.83 -23.43 -6.43
CA ARG A 165 2.70 -24.38 -6.43
C ARG A 165 2.78 -25.38 -7.59
N ASP A 166 3.13 -24.91 -8.78
CA ASP A 166 3.23 -25.78 -9.96
C ASP A 166 4.45 -26.71 -9.91
N ARG A 167 5.42 -26.42 -9.04
CA ARG A 167 6.64 -27.22 -8.83
C ARG A 167 6.52 -28.27 -7.73
N THR A 168 5.55 -28.14 -6.79
CA THR A 168 5.40 -29.09 -5.69
C THR A 168 4.24 -30.06 -5.92
N ALA A 169 4.46 -31.32 -5.59
CA ALA A 169 3.43 -32.34 -5.55
C ALA A 169 2.87 -32.59 -4.12
N VAL A 170 3.38 -31.89 -3.11
CA VAL A 170 2.97 -32.05 -1.71
C VAL A 170 1.67 -31.31 -1.45
N PRO A 171 0.55 -31.99 -1.12
CA PRO A 171 -0.77 -31.35 -0.99
C PRO A 171 -0.82 -30.22 0.04
N ALA A 172 -0.11 -30.37 1.16
CA ALA A 172 -0.05 -29.33 2.19
C ALA A 172 0.65 -28.06 1.70
N GLN A 173 1.74 -28.18 0.94
CA GLN A 173 2.42 -27.06 0.32
C GLN A 173 1.55 -26.41 -0.78
N GLN A 174 0.88 -27.22 -1.60
CA GLN A 174 -0.04 -26.70 -2.61
C GLN A 174 -1.16 -25.88 -1.97
N GLN A 175 -1.75 -26.36 -0.88
CA GLN A 175 -2.77 -25.61 -0.13
C GLN A 175 -2.20 -24.31 0.46
N ALA A 176 -1.02 -24.36 1.09
CA ALA A 176 -0.37 -23.16 1.63
C ALA A 176 -0.09 -22.13 0.55
N LEU A 177 0.44 -22.54 -0.61
CA LEU A 177 0.74 -21.67 -1.74
C LEU A 177 -0.52 -21.08 -2.39
N LEU A 178 -1.63 -21.84 -2.43
CA LEU A 178 -2.95 -21.30 -2.85
C LEU A 178 -3.41 -20.18 -1.90
N ILE A 179 -3.26 -20.38 -0.57
CA ILE A 179 -3.59 -19.35 0.42
C ILE A 179 -2.73 -18.11 0.21
N LEU A 180 -1.42 -18.28 0.04
CA LEU A 180 -0.49 -17.17 -0.16
C LEU A 180 -0.78 -16.41 -1.48
N ALA A 181 -1.03 -17.12 -2.59
CA ALA A 181 -1.43 -16.51 -3.86
C ALA A 181 -2.75 -15.72 -3.71
N GLY A 182 -3.67 -16.25 -2.92
CA GLY A 182 -4.95 -15.61 -2.62
C GLY A 182 -4.78 -14.36 -1.75
N GLN A 183 -3.95 -14.40 -0.71
CA GLN A 183 -3.60 -13.25 0.12
C GLN A 183 -2.91 -12.16 -0.71
N ALA A 184 -1.94 -12.53 -1.55
CA ALA A 184 -1.30 -11.58 -2.47
C ALA A 184 -2.32 -10.95 -3.44
N SER A 185 -3.27 -11.74 -3.98
CA SER A 185 -4.35 -11.22 -4.83
C SER A 185 -5.29 -10.27 -4.08
N ALA A 186 -5.51 -10.49 -2.78
CA ALA A 186 -6.28 -9.59 -1.93
C ALA A 186 -5.54 -8.25 -1.70
N LEU A 187 -4.23 -8.27 -1.46
CA LEU A 187 -3.41 -7.04 -1.38
C LEU A 187 -3.39 -6.30 -2.71
N LEU A 188 -3.26 -7.02 -3.83
CA LEU A 188 -3.36 -6.44 -5.17
C LEU A 188 -4.73 -5.79 -5.41
N SER A 189 -5.81 -6.40 -4.91
CA SER A 189 -7.15 -5.81 -5.00
C SER A 189 -7.23 -4.48 -4.25
N THR A 190 -6.72 -4.42 -3.02
CA THR A 190 -6.70 -3.20 -2.23
C THR A 190 -5.82 -2.12 -2.90
N ALA A 191 -4.63 -2.50 -3.38
CA ALA A 191 -3.75 -1.57 -4.09
C ALA A 191 -4.37 -1.05 -5.40
N ALA A 192 -5.04 -1.91 -6.19
CA ALA A 192 -5.77 -1.51 -7.39
C ALA A 192 -6.91 -0.53 -7.07
N PHE A 193 -7.64 -0.76 -5.98
CA PHE A 193 -8.65 0.16 -5.49
C PHE A 193 -8.04 1.52 -5.11
N ASP A 194 -6.96 1.51 -4.34
CA ASP A 194 -6.27 2.73 -3.90
C ASP A 194 -5.65 3.50 -5.08
N LEU A 195 -5.28 2.82 -6.16
CA LEU A 195 -4.83 3.39 -7.43
C LEU A 195 -5.99 3.81 -8.36
N GLY A 196 -7.25 3.55 -7.95
CA GLY A 196 -8.42 3.97 -8.70
C GLY A 196 -8.88 3.01 -9.80
N SER A 197 -8.39 1.79 -9.84
CA SER A 197 -8.83 0.77 -10.80
C SER A 197 -9.88 -0.14 -10.19
N PHE A 198 -11.15 0.29 -10.16
CA PHE A 198 -12.25 -0.47 -9.52
C PHE A 198 -12.51 -1.82 -10.21
N ASP A 199 -12.50 -1.85 -11.53
CA ASP A 199 -12.67 -3.11 -12.27
C ASP A 199 -11.52 -4.08 -12.02
N GLY A 200 -10.27 -3.58 -11.97
CA GLY A 200 -9.09 -4.35 -11.60
C GLY A 200 -9.20 -4.89 -10.17
N ALA A 201 -9.57 -4.03 -9.23
CA ALA A 201 -9.77 -4.39 -7.83
C ALA A 201 -10.86 -5.47 -7.68
N LYS A 202 -12.00 -5.33 -8.34
CA LYS A 202 -13.11 -6.30 -8.33
C LYS A 202 -12.68 -7.67 -8.87
N ARG A 203 -11.93 -7.70 -9.96
CA ARG A 203 -11.39 -8.96 -10.53
C ARG A 203 -10.42 -9.65 -9.57
N LEU A 204 -9.50 -8.89 -8.98
CA LEU A 204 -8.51 -9.40 -8.03
C LEU A 204 -9.15 -9.88 -6.72
N ALA A 205 -10.18 -9.18 -6.21
CA ALA A 205 -10.95 -9.64 -5.06
C ALA A 205 -11.68 -10.98 -5.34
N ARG A 206 -12.25 -11.14 -6.54
CA ARG A 206 -12.84 -12.42 -6.97
C ARG A 206 -11.77 -13.52 -7.08
N THR A 207 -10.59 -13.20 -7.58
CA THR A 207 -9.46 -14.13 -7.62
C THR A 207 -9.06 -14.57 -6.22
N ALA A 208 -8.97 -13.65 -5.26
CA ALA A 208 -8.68 -13.98 -3.86
C ALA A 208 -9.77 -14.87 -3.26
N ALA A 209 -11.05 -14.61 -3.54
CA ALA A 209 -12.16 -15.46 -3.10
C ALA A 209 -12.06 -16.88 -3.67
N LEU A 210 -11.72 -17.00 -4.96
CA LEU A 210 -11.56 -18.30 -5.62
C LEU A 210 -10.39 -19.11 -5.04
N TYR A 211 -9.27 -18.47 -4.73
CA TYR A 211 -8.17 -19.10 -4.02
C TYR A 211 -8.60 -19.57 -2.62
N GLY A 212 -9.31 -18.72 -1.88
CA GLY A 212 -9.84 -19.08 -0.56
C GLY A 212 -10.81 -20.25 -0.61
N GLU A 213 -11.68 -20.30 -1.63
CA GLU A 213 -12.60 -21.42 -1.87
C GLU A 213 -11.82 -22.71 -2.20
N THR A 214 -10.87 -22.63 -3.13
CA THR A 214 -10.05 -23.78 -3.55
C THR A 214 -9.23 -24.35 -2.39
N ALA A 215 -8.65 -23.47 -1.58
CA ALA A 215 -7.87 -23.85 -0.40
C ALA A 215 -8.74 -24.20 0.82
N ARG A 216 -10.08 -24.04 0.75
CA ARG A 216 -11.02 -24.15 1.89
C ARG A 216 -10.59 -23.29 3.07
N TYR A 217 -10.20 -22.05 2.81
CA TYR A 217 -9.71 -21.10 3.79
C TYR A 217 -10.69 -19.94 3.96
N GLU A 218 -11.62 -20.10 4.91
CA GLU A 218 -12.75 -19.18 5.12
C GLU A 218 -12.34 -17.75 5.48
N PRO A 219 -11.26 -17.47 6.26
CA PRO A 219 -10.84 -16.11 6.54
C PRO A 219 -10.54 -15.28 5.27
N LEU A 220 -9.91 -15.91 4.27
CA LEU A 220 -9.62 -15.22 3.00
C LEU A 220 -10.89 -14.99 2.17
N ARG A 221 -11.82 -15.94 2.18
CA ARG A 221 -13.12 -15.78 1.52
C ARG A 221 -13.90 -14.61 2.13
N ALA A 222 -13.93 -14.51 3.46
CA ALA A 222 -14.57 -13.42 4.19
C ALA A 222 -13.91 -12.08 3.90
N TYR A 223 -12.56 -12.02 3.89
CA TYR A 223 -11.83 -10.81 3.53
C TYR A 223 -12.16 -10.36 2.11
N ALA A 224 -12.14 -11.29 1.15
CA ALA A 224 -12.45 -11.00 -0.26
C ALA A 224 -13.90 -10.55 -0.45
N ALA A 225 -14.85 -11.16 0.25
CA ALA A 225 -16.26 -10.74 0.21
C ALA A 225 -16.45 -9.32 0.76
N GLY A 226 -15.78 -8.98 1.89
CA GLY A 226 -15.76 -7.62 2.41
C GLY A 226 -15.14 -6.63 1.42
N SER A 227 -14.08 -7.02 0.72
CA SER A 227 -13.45 -6.19 -0.31
C SER A 227 -14.37 -5.99 -1.51
N LEU A 228 -15.06 -7.02 -1.98
CA LEU A 228 -16.08 -6.92 -3.04
C LEU A 228 -17.22 -5.99 -2.64
N ALA A 229 -17.70 -6.08 -1.39
CA ALA A 229 -18.72 -5.19 -0.86
C ALA A 229 -18.23 -3.73 -0.81
N PHE A 230 -17.00 -3.52 -0.35
CA PHE A 230 -16.36 -2.21 -0.31
C PHE A 230 -16.24 -1.59 -1.71
N ILE A 231 -15.79 -2.36 -2.70
CA ILE A 231 -15.69 -1.91 -4.09
C ILE A 231 -17.08 -1.62 -4.67
N ALA A 232 -18.07 -2.45 -4.36
CA ALA A 232 -19.43 -2.33 -4.89
C ALA A 232 -20.09 -1.00 -4.54
N TYR A 233 -20.00 -0.54 -3.28
CA TYR A 233 -20.62 0.74 -2.95
C TYR A 233 -19.85 1.94 -3.51
N TYR A 234 -18.54 1.84 -3.77
CA TYR A 234 -17.81 2.88 -4.52
C TYR A 234 -18.08 2.85 -6.03
N SER A 235 -18.57 1.72 -6.56
CA SER A 235 -18.90 1.56 -7.98
C SER A 235 -20.39 1.80 -8.29
N GLY A 236 -21.19 2.25 -7.32
CA GLY A 236 -22.64 2.46 -7.50
C GLY A 236 -23.48 1.19 -7.43
N GLU A 237 -22.92 0.07 -6.98
CA GLU A 237 -23.59 -1.23 -6.84
C GLU A 237 -23.93 -1.54 -5.35
N GLN A 238 -24.49 -0.56 -4.61
CA GLN A 238 -24.67 -0.62 -3.16
C GLN A 238 -25.51 -1.82 -2.69
N SER A 239 -26.53 -2.21 -3.45
CA SER A 239 -27.34 -3.40 -3.13
C SER A 239 -26.54 -4.70 -3.17
N GLN A 240 -25.54 -4.80 -4.02
CA GLN A 240 -24.65 -5.96 -4.10
C GLN A 240 -23.71 -6.02 -2.89
N ALA A 241 -23.33 -4.87 -2.34
CA ALA A 241 -22.46 -4.80 -1.17
C ALA A 241 -23.05 -5.56 0.03
N SER A 242 -24.31 -5.32 0.38
CA SER A 242 -24.98 -6.03 1.49
C SER A 242 -25.14 -7.54 1.23
N VAL A 243 -25.29 -7.95 -0.03
CA VAL A 243 -25.36 -9.39 -0.40
C VAL A 243 -24.04 -10.07 -0.15
N HIS A 244 -22.92 -9.46 -0.57
CA HIS A 244 -21.58 -10.02 -0.35
C HIS A 244 -21.27 -10.23 1.13
N VAL A 245 -21.59 -9.23 1.98
CA VAL A 245 -21.32 -9.31 3.42
C VAL A 245 -22.21 -10.37 4.07
N ARG A 246 -23.51 -10.37 3.83
CA ARG A 246 -24.41 -11.37 4.43
C ARG A 246 -24.02 -12.80 4.07
N HIS A 247 -23.62 -13.02 2.81
CA HIS A 247 -23.13 -14.33 2.40
C HIS A 247 -21.85 -14.74 3.18
N ALA A 248 -20.91 -13.81 3.37
CA ALA A 248 -19.69 -14.08 4.14
C ALA A 248 -19.99 -14.42 5.61
N LEU A 249 -20.95 -13.71 6.23
CA LEU A 249 -21.34 -13.93 7.63
C LEU A 249 -22.07 -15.27 7.86
N THR A 250 -22.56 -15.93 6.80
CA THR A 250 -23.15 -17.28 6.94
C THR A 250 -22.09 -18.37 7.03
N ASN A 251 -20.84 -18.09 6.69
CA ASN A 251 -19.74 -19.06 6.78
C ASN A 251 -19.22 -19.15 8.21
N GLY A 252 -18.95 -20.38 8.68
CA GLY A 252 -18.32 -20.61 9.98
C GLY A 252 -16.82 -20.39 9.97
N GLY A 253 -16.19 -20.40 11.15
CA GLY A 253 -14.74 -20.39 11.30
C GLY A 253 -14.08 -19.01 11.13
N LEU A 254 -14.85 -17.94 11.30
CA LEU A 254 -14.34 -16.57 11.30
C LEU A 254 -13.99 -16.11 12.71
N GLY A 255 -12.88 -15.39 12.84
CA GLY A 255 -12.53 -14.65 14.05
C GLY A 255 -13.39 -13.39 14.25
N ASP A 256 -13.40 -12.91 15.48
CA ASP A 256 -14.18 -11.72 15.87
C ASP A 256 -13.77 -10.47 15.08
N VAL A 257 -12.48 -10.33 14.72
CA VAL A 257 -11.99 -9.21 13.87
C VAL A 257 -12.59 -9.26 12.47
N ALA A 258 -12.71 -10.46 11.87
CA ALA A 258 -13.36 -10.64 10.58
C ALA A 258 -14.85 -10.26 10.63
N VAL A 259 -15.56 -10.74 11.65
CA VAL A 259 -16.99 -10.46 11.83
C VAL A 259 -17.24 -8.97 12.05
N ARG A 260 -16.44 -8.33 12.91
CA ARG A 260 -16.48 -6.88 13.16
C ARG A 260 -16.29 -6.09 11.89
N ARG A 261 -15.28 -6.44 11.08
CA ARG A 261 -15.00 -5.80 9.79
C ARG A 261 -16.20 -5.93 8.84
N LEU A 262 -16.79 -7.11 8.74
CA LEU A 262 -17.92 -7.38 7.86
C LEU A 262 -19.14 -6.55 8.25
N HIS A 263 -19.52 -6.52 9.53
CA HIS A 263 -20.63 -5.68 10.01
C HIS A 263 -20.37 -4.19 9.80
N SER A 264 -19.14 -3.73 9.99
CA SER A 264 -18.77 -2.34 9.71
C SER A 264 -18.92 -1.98 8.22
N ILE A 265 -18.57 -2.90 7.31
CA ILE A 265 -18.80 -2.72 5.86
C ILE A 265 -20.29 -2.77 5.53
N GLU A 266 -21.03 -3.68 6.16
CA GLU A 266 -22.48 -3.80 5.99
C GLU A 266 -23.22 -2.52 6.41
N ALA A 267 -22.84 -1.96 7.56
CA ALA A 267 -23.39 -0.69 8.04
C ALA A 267 -23.23 0.43 7.01
N ARG A 268 -22.05 0.53 6.41
CA ARG A 268 -21.77 1.51 5.35
C ARG A 268 -22.56 1.22 4.07
N ALA A 269 -22.73 -0.03 3.69
CA ALA A 269 -23.54 -0.41 2.52
C ALA A 269 -25.00 0.03 2.70
N TYR A 270 -25.58 -0.19 3.88
CA TYR A 270 -26.93 0.30 4.21
C TYR A 270 -26.99 1.81 4.30
N GLY A 271 -25.94 2.47 4.82
CA GLY A 271 -25.84 3.93 4.80
C GLY A 271 -25.94 4.50 3.39
N HIS A 272 -25.22 3.92 2.43
CA HIS A 272 -25.31 4.30 1.02
C HIS A 272 -26.70 4.03 0.39
N LEU A 273 -27.45 3.07 0.90
CA LEU A 273 -28.83 2.80 0.46
C LEU A 273 -29.86 3.69 1.14
N GLY A 274 -29.45 4.52 2.11
CA GLY A 274 -30.37 5.33 2.91
C GLY A 274 -31.16 4.52 3.94
N ASP A 275 -30.86 3.23 4.15
CA ASP A 275 -31.49 2.39 5.16
C ASP A 275 -30.83 2.61 6.53
N ALA A 276 -31.29 3.68 7.20
CA ALA A 276 -30.72 4.09 8.48
C ALA A 276 -30.95 3.06 9.61
N GLU A 277 -32.04 2.31 9.57
CA GLU A 277 -32.32 1.30 10.59
C GLU A 277 -31.37 0.11 10.49
N SER A 278 -31.21 -0.44 9.29
CA SER A 278 -30.27 -1.54 9.05
C SER A 278 -28.82 -1.10 9.25
N ALA A 279 -28.45 0.14 8.88
CA ALA A 279 -27.13 0.69 9.13
C ALA A 279 -26.81 0.76 10.63
N ARG A 280 -27.73 1.28 11.45
CA ARG A 280 -27.53 1.37 12.91
C ARG A 280 -27.45 -0.01 13.55
N ARG A 281 -28.29 -0.99 13.12
CA ARG A 281 -28.18 -2.37 13.60
C ARG A 281 -26.81 -2.97 13.30
N ALA A 282 -26.32 -2.82 12.08
CA ALA A 282 -25.01 -3.35 11.70
C ALA A 282 -23.85 -2.64 12.44
N LEU A 283 -23.97 -1.32 12.72
CA LEU A 283 -23.02 -0.61 13.58
C LEU A 283 -22.99 -1.20 14.99
N SER A 284 -24.15 -1.37 15.63
CA SER A 284 -24.25 -1.98 16.96
C SER A 284 -23.63 -3.38 16.97
N MET A 285 -23.95 -4.21 15.97
CA MET A 285 -23.37 -5.54 15.84
C MET A 285 -21.84 -5.48 15.69
N SER A 286 -21.29 -4.50 14.96
CA SER A 286 -19.82 -4.37 14.81
C SER A 286 -19.13 -3.97 16.12
N GLU A 287 -19.80 -3.21 16.99
CA GLU A 287 -19.28 -2.75 18.29
C GLU A 287 -19.43 -3.83 19.37
N GLU A 288 -20.45 -4.65 19.30
CA GLU A 288 -20.76 -5.71 20.26
C GLU A 288 -19.98 -6.99 20.03
N VAL A 289 -19.28 -7.14 18.87
CA VAL A 289 -18.44 -8.31 18.60
C VAL A 289 -17.37 -8.45 19.69
N GLY A 290 -17.25 -9.66 20.22
CA GLY A 290 -16.25 -10.01 21.24
C GLY A 290 -14.81 -9.91 20.75
N THR A 291 -13.90 -10.50 21.52
CA THR A 291 -12.46 -10.60 21.20
C THR A 291 -11.92 -12.01 21.49
N ALA A 292 -12.81 -12.99 21.63
CA ALA A 292 -12.44 -14.35 22.05
C ALA A 292 -12.15 -15.28 20.87
N ALA A 293 -12.91 -15.16 19.77
CA ALA A 293 -12.68 -15.94 18.57
C ALA A 293 -11.64 -15.26 17.68
N THR A 294 -10.61 -16.00 17.31
CA THR A 294 -9.51 -15.51 16.46
C THR A 294 -9.38 -16.34 15.20
N ASP A 295 -8.92 -15.75 14.12
CA ASP A 295 -8.46 -16.43 12.92
C ASP A 295 -7.07 -15.98 12.51
N GLU A 296 -6.38 -16.82 11.73
CA GLU A 296 -5.00 -16.58 11.36
C GLU A 296 -4.85 -15.29 10.52
N LEU A 297 -5.75 -15.06 9.57
CA LEU A 297 -5.61 -13.94 8.62
C LEU A 297 -5.83 -12.59 9.28
N HIS A 298 -6.92 -12.44 10.03
CA HIS A 298 -7.33 -11.15 10.56
C HIS A 298 -6.60 -10.81 11.87
N ASP A 299 -6.28 -11.82 12.69
CA ASP A 299 -5.68 -11.62 14.01
C ASP A 299 -4.16 -11.82 14.01
N VAL A 300 -3.64 -12.91 13.43
CA VAL A 300 -2.21 -13.25 13.48
C VAL A 300 -1.42 -12.47 12.41
N VAL A 301 -1.87 -12.49 11.15
CA VAL A 301 -1.26 -11.70 10.10
C VAL A 301 -1.53 -10.22 10.35
N GLY A 302 -2.79 -9.86 10.53
CA GLY A 302 -3.20 -8.50 10.83
C GLY A 302 -2.87 -7.51 9.70
N GLY A 303 -2.42 -6.31 10.07
CA GLY A 303 -2.06 -5.26 9.11
C GLY A 303 -3.23 -4.87 8.21
N GLU A 304 -3.08 -4.99 6.88
CA GLU A 304 -4.17 -4.71 5.94
C GLU A 304 -5.32 -5.71 6.06
N PHE A 305 -5.03 -6.96 6.41
CA PHE A 305 -6.07 -7.96 6.64
C PHE A 305 -6.81 -7.77 7.96
N GLY A 306 -6.19 -7.11 8.95
CA GLY A 306 -6.81 -6.82 10.24
C GLY A 306 -7.83 -5.68 10.17
N PHE A 307 -8.54 -5.50 11.29
CA PHE A 307 -9.48 -4.40 11.44
C PHE A 307 -9.36 -3.79 12.84
N SER A 308 -8.45 -2.85 12.98
CA SER A 308 -8.10 -2.21 14.23
C SER A 308 -9.18 -1.23 14.73
N ASP A 309 -9.12 -0.86 16.01
CA ASP A 309 -10.09 0.04 16.62
C ASP A 309 -10.13 1.43 15.96
N GLU A 310 -8.99 1.93 15.47
CA GLU A 310 -8.95 3.18 14.71
C GLU A 310 -9.64 3.05 13.34
N ARG A 311 -9.56 1.88 12.69
CA ARG A 311 -10.31 1.60 11.44
C ARG A 311 -11.80 1.47 11.71
N LEU A 312 -12.18 0.85 12.82
CA LEU A 312 -13.58 0.76 13.25
C LEU A 312 -14.14 2.16 13.50
N ALA A 313 -13.48 2.96 14.33
CA ALA A 313 -13.92 4.32 14.64
C ALA A 313 -14.02 5.20 13.39
N MET A 314 -13.05 5.15 12.47
CA MET A 314 -13.11 5.85 11.19
C MET A 314 -14.29 5.35 10.34
N SER A 315 -14.56 4.04 10.31
CA SER A 315 -15.69 3.49 9.56
C SER A 315 -17.04 3.92 10.13
N ASN A 316 -17.16 3.98 11.47
CA ASN A 316 -18.35 4.47 12.16
C ASN A 316 -18.58 5.95 11.85
N ALA A 317 -17.53 6.79 11.84
CA ALA A 317 -17.64 8.19 11.43
C ALA A 317 -18.20 8.33 10.01
N SER A 318 -17.63 7.61 9.05
CA SER A 318 -18.10 7.63 7.67
C SER A 318 -19.54 7.15 7.53
N THR A 319 -19.97 6.12 8.29
CA THR A 319 -21.35 5.64 8.26
C THR A 319 -22.30 6.66 8.88
N ALA A 320 -21.91 7.30 9.97
CA ALA A 320 -22.71 8.37 10.59
C ALA A 320 -22.92 9.56 9.64
N LEU A 321 -21.90 9.94 8.86
CA LEU A 321 -22.05 10.97 7.81
C LEU A 321 -23.05 10.57 6.74
N LEU A 322 -23.05 9.33 6.30
CA LEU A 322 -24.05 8.81 5.35
C LEU A 322 -25.49 8.87 5.90
N LEU A 323 -25.63 8.76 7.22
CA LEU A 323 -26.90 8.87 7.92
C LEU A 323 -27.28 10.31 8.25
N GLY A 324 -26.47 11.31 7.91
CA GLY A 324 -26.68 12.71 8.25
C GLY A 324 -26.46 13.02 9.75
N ASP A 325 -25.89 12.10 10.52
CA ASP A 325 -25.63 12.28 11.95
C ASP A 325 -24.23 12.89 12.17
N GLY A 326 -24.12 14.21 12.00
CA GLY A 326 -22.87 14.95 12.17
C GLY A 326 -22.28 14.79 13.58
N ARG A 327 -23.13 14.70 14.63
CA ARG A 327 -22.66 14.55 16.02
C ARG A 327 -21.99 13.18 16.25
N ALA A 328 -22.64 12.11 15.84
CA ALA A 328 -22.06 10.77 15.94
C ALA A 328 -20.79 10.64 15.08
N ALA A 329 -20.78 11.26 13.90
CA ALA A 329 -19.63 11.31 13.02
C ALA A 329 -18.43 12.02 13.68
N GLU A 330 -18.65 13.19 14.31
CA GLU A 330 -17.60 13.92 15.02
C GLU A 330 -17.00 13.11 16.16
N VAL A 331 -17.83 12.49 17.00
CA VAL A 331 -17.38 11.64 18.12
C VAL A 331 -16.49 10.50 17.61
N SER A 332 -16.96 9.78 16.59
CA SER A 332 -16.24 8.63 16.02
C SER A 332 -14.95 9.06 15.30
N ALA A 333 -14.97 10.18 14.57
CA ALA A 333 -13.78 10.69 13.88
C ALA A 333 -12.70 11.15 14.87
N ARG A 334 -13.08 11.86 15.94
CA ARG A 334 -12.15 12.23 17.03
C ARG A 334 -11.55 10.99 17.67
N ARG A 335 -12.36 9.98 17.97
CA ARG A 335 -11.88 8.72 18.52
C ARG A 335 -10.86 8.04 17.61
N ALA A 336 -11.10 8.02 16.30
CA ALA A 336 -10.15 7.47 15.33
C ALA A 336 -8.81 8.23 15.35
N LEU A 337 -8.86 9.58 15.37
CA LEU A 337 -7.67 10.43 15.44
C LEU A 337 -6.86 10.22 16.72
N GLU A 338 -7.54 10.11 17.87
CA GLU A 338 -6.91 9.83 19.17
C GLU A 338 -6.20 8.47 19.16
N LEU A 339 -6.86 7.43 18.66
CA LEU A 339 -6.29 6.09 18.56
C LEU A 339 -5.05 6.05 17.66
N VAL A 340 -5.09 6.73 16.50
CA VAL A 340 -3.92 6.84 15.62
C VAL A 340 -2.80 7.65 16.29
N ALA A 341 -3.12 8.76 16.97
CA ALA A 341 -2.14 9.60 17.62
C ALA A 341 -1.44 8.89 18.80
N ALA A 342 -2.14 7.98 19.49
CA ALA A 342 -1.60 7.18 20.56
C ALA A 342 -0.55 6.14 20.11
N ARG A 343 -0.53 5.80 18.80
CA ARG A 343 0.49 4.88 18.26
C ARG A 343 1.84 5.56 18.10
N PRO A 344 2.94 4.80 18.21
CA PRO A 344 4.27 5.29 17.82
C PRO A 344 4.23 5.87 16.39
N ALA A 345 5.00 6.93 16.14
CA ALA A 345 4.94 7.66 14.86
C ALA A 345 5.15 6.74 13.63
N LYS A 346 6.04 5.75 13.73
CA LYS A 346 6.32 4.77 12.68
C LYS A 346 5.15 3.82 12.38
N ASP A 347 4.24 3.63 13.35
CA ASP A 347 3.13 2.68 13.26
C ASP A 347 1.78 3.38 12.97
N ARG A 348 1.80 4.70 12.80
CA ARG A 348 0.62 5.48 12.43
C ARG A 348 0.25 5.22 10.99
N ALA A 349 -1.03 4.93 10.74
CA ALA A 349 -1.58 4.71 9.40
C ALA A 349 -2.00 6.06 8.75
N PRO A 350 -1.20 6.66 7.84
CA PRO A 350 -1.49 7.99 7.28
C PRO A 350 -2.85 8.04 6.58
N ALA A 351 -3.24 6.95 5.90
CA ALA A 351 -4.52 6.89 5.20
C ALA A 351 -5.73 6.89 6.16
N VAL A 352 -5.64 6.23 7.32
CA VAL A 352 -6.69 6.25 8.35
C VAL A 352 -6.76 7.63 8.98
N PHE A 353 -5.60 8.21 9.30
CA PHE A 353 -5.49 9.54 9.91
C PHE A 353 -6.11 10.61 9.01
N GLY A 354 -5.75 10.63 7.73
CA GLY A 354 -6.30 11.59 6.77
C GLY A 354 -7.80 11.41 6.52
N LYS A 355 -8.29 10.16 6.43
CA LYS A 355 -9.73 9.89 6.25
C LYS A 355 -10.54 10.29 7.48
N ALA A 356 -10.05 10.02 8.69
CA ALA A 356 -10.71 10.43 9.93
C ALA A 356 -10.75 11.96 10.08
N ALA A 357 -9.68 12.66 9.71
CA ALA A 357 -9.64 14.12 9.69
C ALA A 357 -10.62 14.72 8.67
N ALA A 358 -10.74 14.10 7.49
CA ALA A 358 -11.74 14.48 6.49
C ALA A 358 -13.18 14.29 6.99
N ASP A 359 -13.45 13.13 7.62
CA ASP A 359 -14.77 12.84 8.19
C ASP A 359 -15.10 13.80 9.34
N LEU A 360 -14.11 14.19 10.16
CA LEU A 360 -14.26 15.23 11.20
C LEU A 360 -14.59 16.60 10.60
N ALA A 361 -13.86 16.99 9.54
CA ALA A 361 -14.14 18.26 8.85
C ALA A 361 -15.56 18.28 8.28
N MET A 362 -16.00 17.19 7.66
CA MET A 362 -17.36 17.09 7.13
C MET A 362 -18.42 17.17 8.25
N ALA A 363 -18.20 16.48 9.37
CA ALA A 363 -19.09 16.53 10.53
C ALA A 363 -19.24 17.95 11.08
N ARG A 364 -18.16 18.71 11.15
CA ARG A 364 -18.16 20.11 11.58
C ARG A 364 -18.86 21.03 10.57
N LEU A 365 -18.66 20.81 9.25
CA LEU A 365 -19.43 21.53 8.24
C LEU A 365 -20.94 21.29 8.36
N LEU A 366 -21.38 20.05 8.64
CA LEU A 366 -22.78 19.73 8.90
C LEU A 366 -23.33 20.44 10.15
N SER A 367 -22.47 20.78 11.09
CA SER A 367 -22.81 21.54 12.31
C SER A 367 -22.64 23.06 12.14
N ASN A 368 -22.38 23.55 10.91
CA ASN A 368 -22.09 24.95 10.59
C ASN A 368 -20.83 25.52 11.32
N ASP A 369 -19.87 24.66 11.67
CA ASP A 369 -18.59 25.03 12.28
C ASP A 369 -17.48 25.04 11.19
N LEU A 370 -17.38 26.16 10.45
CA LEU A 370 -16.41 26.30 9.37
C LEU A 370 -14.97 26.40 9.90
N GLU A 371 -14.77 27.10 11.00
CA GLU A 371 -13.45 27.24 11.64
C GLU A 371 -12.94 25.90 12.15
N GLY A 372 -13.79 25.15 12.83
CA GLY A 372 -13.44 23.81 13.27
C GLY A 372 -13.20 22.84 12.09
N ALA A 373 -13.96 22.97 11.00
CA ALA A 373 -13.70 22.20 9.79
C ALA A 373 -12.33 22.54 9.19
N ALA A 374 -11.95 23.82 9.16
CA ALA A 374 -10.63 24.26 8.70
C ALA A 374 -9.50 23.62 9.53
N GLU A 375 -9.62 23.62 10.86
CA GLU A 375 -8.66 22.98 11.76
C GLU A 375 -8.48 21.48 11.44
N ALA A 376 -9.58 20.76 11.25
CA ALA A 376 -9.51 19.33 10.89
C ALA A 376 -8.90 19.10 9.50
N LEU A 377 -9.15 20.01 8.55
CA LEU A 377 -8.61 19.95 7.21
C LEU A 377 -7.10 20.13 7.16
N GLU A 378 -6.47 20.89 8.08
CA GLU A 378 -5.01 21.00 8.16
C GLU A 378 -4.36 19.61 8.33
N THR A 379 -4.94 18.77 9.18
CA THR A 379 -4.47 17.39 9.38
C THR A 379 -4.60 16.57 8.11
N MET A 380 -5.72 16.63 7.41
CA MET A 380 -5.93 15.92 6.14
C MET A 380 -4.96 16.40 5.06
N LEU A 381 -4.80 17.71 4.90
CA LEU A 381 -3.97 18.33 3.86
C LEU A 381 -2.47 18.05 4.07
N SER A 382 -2.06 17.76 5.31
CA SER A 382 -0.68 17.35 5.62
C SER A 382 -0.29 15.97 5.05
N ILE A 383 -1.26 15.16 4.61
CA ILE A 383 -1.00 13.82 4.06
C ILE A 383 -0.24 13.93 2.74
N THR A 384 0.91 13.29 2.69
CA THR A 384 1.79 13.29 1.51
C THR A 384 1.13 12.64 0.30
N THR A 385 1.52 13.04 -0.91
CA THR A 385 0.94 12.55 -2.18
C THR A 385 0.99 11.03 -2.31
N THR A 386 2.03 10.38 -1.78
CA THR A 386 2.20 8.92 -1.79
C THR A 386 1.11 8.17 -1.02
N HIS A 387 0.49 8.80 -0.02
CA HIS A 387 -0.56 8.22 0.82
C HIS A 387 -1.98 8.75 0.51
N ARG A 388 -2.13 9.54 -0.56
CA ARG A 388 -3.44 10.02 -1.01
C ARG A 388 -4.16 8.97 -1.84
N ALA A 389 -4.61 7.91 -1.17
CA ALA A 389 -5.41 6.85 -1.78
C ALA A 389 -6.80 7.35 -2.21
N THR A 390 -7.43 6.62 -3.14
CA THR A 390 -8.74 6.95 -3.73
C THR A 390 -9.80 7.36 -2.71
N GLY A 391 -9.92 6.62 -1.59
CA GLY A 391 -10.92 6.94 -0.58
C GLY A 391 -10.67 8.27 0.16
N LEU A 392 -9.45 8.78 0.20
CA LEU A 392 -9.13 10.10 0.76
C LEU A 392 -9.41 11.21 -0.26
N VAL A 393 -9.08 10.96 -1.53
CA VAL A 393 -9.37 11.89 -2.64
C VAL A 393 -10.88 12.09 -2.80
N ALA A 394 -11.67 11.01 -2.71
CA ALA A 394 -13.14 11.09 -2.75
C ALA A 394 -13.69 12.01 -1.65
N ARG A 395 -13.19 11.87 -0.41
CA ARG A 395 -13.59 12.76 0.71
C ARG A 395 -13.19 14.22 0.46
N ALA A 396 -12.03 14.47 -0.10
CA ALA A 396 -11.60 15.82 -0.46
C ALA A 396 -12.57 16.47 -1.48
N MET A 397 -13.02 15.70 -2.46
CA MET A 397 -14.00 16.16 -3.45
C MET A 397 -15.37 16.46 -2.82
N GLU A 398 -15.81 15.63 -1.87
CA GLU A 398 -17.07 15.84 -1.15
C GLU A 398 -16.98 17.07 -0.24
N LEU A 399 -15.89 17.25 0.50
CA LEU A 399 -15.65 18.43 1.31
C LEU A 399 -15.65 19.72 0.45
N ARG A 400 -14.97 19.68 -0.71
CA ARG A 400 -14.98 20.79 -1.65
C ARG A 400 -16.41 21.12 -2.11
N ARG A 401 -17.24 20.11 -2.40
CA ARG A 401 -18.64 20.30 -2.76
C ARG A 401 -19.45 20.90 -1.59
N ALA A 402 -19.22 20.41 -0.36
CA ALA A 402 -19.89 20.95 0.82
C ALA A 402 -19.56 22.43 1.05
N LEU A 403 -18.31 22.86 0.80
CA LEU A 403 -17.88 24.26 0.91
C LEU A 403 -18.54 25.19 -0.14
N THR A 404 -19.14 24.67 -1.21
CA THR A 404 -19.88 25.47 -2.21
C THR A 404 -21.34 25.71 -1.85
N GLN A 405 -21.81 25.21 -0.70
CA GLN A 405 -23.21 25.42 -0.26
C GLN A 405 -23.52 26.90 -0.04
N ARG A 406 -24.79 27.29 -0.27
CA ARG A 406 -25.21 28.69 -0.30
C ARG A 406 -24.84 29.49 0.95
N HIS A 407 -24.94 28.90 2.13
CA HIS A 407 -24.66 29.57 3.40
C HIS A 407 -23.17 29.87 3.62
N LEU A 408 -22.25 29.18 2.89
CA LEU A 408 -20.81 29.40 2.91
C LEU A 408 -20.32 30.28 1.75
N GLN A 409 -21.20 30.58 0.79
CA GLN A 409 -20.83 31.40 -0.38
C GLN A 409 -20.42 32.82 0.07
N GLY A 410 -19.32 33.31 -0.45
CA GLY A 410 -18.76 34.63 -0.11
C GLY A 410 -17.86 34.66 1.13
N THR A 411 -17.70 33.53 1.81
CA THR A 411 -16.74 33.40 2.93
C THR A 411 -15.34 33.16 2.35
N THR A 412 -14.39 34.04 2.67
CA THR A 412 -12.99 33.93 2.20
C THR A 412 -12.34 32.61 2.65
N LEU A 413 -12.63 32.16 3.87
CA LEU A 413 -12.12 30.90 4.40
C LEU A 413 -12.62 29.70 3.60
N ALA A 414 -13.93 29.67 3.25
CA ALA A 414 -14.46 28.55 2.44
C ALA A 414 -13.87 28.53 1.03
N ALA A 415 -13.61 29.71 0.43
CA ALA A 415 -12.97 29.81 -0.87
C ALA A 415 -11.50 29.29 -0.82
N ASP A 416 -10.71 29.71 0.17
CA ASP A 416 -9.34 29.26 0.38
C ASP A 416 -9.26 27.74 0.58
N LEU A 417 -10.11 27.19 1.47
CA LEU A 417 -10.17 25.75 1.69
C LEU A 417 -10.59 24.99 0.43
N GLY A 418 -11.49 25.53 -0.37
CA GLY A 418 -11.93 24.95 -1.64
C GLY A 418 -10.78 24.87 -2.64
N GLU A 419 -9.93 25.89 -2.76
CA GLU A 419 -8.76 25.92 -3.62
C GLU A 419 -7.70 24.90 -3.13
N ARG A 420 -7.41 24.88 -1.84
CA ARG A 420 -6.46 23.91 -1.24
C ARG A 420 -6.91 22.47 -1.41
N LEU A 421 -8.22 22.19 -1.32
CA LEU A 421 -8.77 20.86 -1.59
C LEU A 421 -8.68 20.50 -3.07
N GLU A 422 -8.85 21.47 -3.98
CA GLU A 422 -8.64 21.25 -5.41
C GLU A 422 -7.19 20.85 -5.69
N ASP A 423 -6.22 21.57 -5.13
CA ASP A 423 -4.80 21.25 -5.27
C ASP A 423 -4.47 19.88 -4.65
N PHE A 424 -5.07 19.55 -3.50
CA PHE A 424 -4.90 18.25 -2.87
C PHE A 424 -5.35 17.10 -3.77
N THR A 425 -6.39 17.29 -4.57
CA THR A 425 -6.92 16.26 -5.48
C THR A 425 -6.16 16.13 -6.78
N ARG A 426 -5.25 17.07 -7.11
CA ARG A 426 -4.38 17.01 -8.29
C ARG A 426 -3.23 16.06 -8.01
N LEU A 427 -3.40 14.78 -8.34
CA LEU A 427 -2.36 13.75 -8.17
C LEU A 427 -1.62 13.53 -9.49
N PRO A 428 -0.29 13.72 -9.55
CA PRO A 428 0.48 13.40 -10.75
C PRO A 428 0.40 11.88 -11.02
N GLY A 429 -0.10 11.49 -12.18
CA GLY A 429 -0.07 10.12 -12.68
C GLY A 429 -1.13 9.15 -12.12
N GLN A 430 -2.03 9.58 -11.25
CA GLN A 430 -3.23 8.82 -10.92
C GLN A 430 -4.36 9.19 -11.90
N ARG A 431 -5.12 8.19 -12.36
CA ARG A 431 -6.36 8.45 -13.09
C ARG A 431 -7.26 9.25 -12.17
N GLN A 432 -7.64 10.46 -12.58
CA GLN A 432 -8.71 11.18 -11.91
C GLN A 432 -9.96 10.32 -12.06
N LEU A 433 -10.38 9.71 -10.97
CA LEU A 433 -11.67 9.08 -10.91
C LEU A 433 -12.70 10.20 -10.90
N VAL A 434 -13.31 10.42 -12.04
CA VAL A 434 -14.65 10.98 -12.06
C VAL A 434 -15.53 9.82 -11.59
N PRO A 435 -16.14 9.87 -10.39
CA PRO A 435 -17.09 8.85 -9.99
C PRO A 435 -18.18 8.86 -11.06
N PRO A 436 -18.51 7.72 -11.68
CA PRO A 436 -19.55 7.67 -12.70
C PRO A 436 -20.93 7.99 -12.12
N TYR A 437 -21.09 7.99 -10.81
CA TYR A 437 -22.32 8.39 -10.12
C TYR A 437 -21.95 9.00 -8.77
N GLY A 438 -22.62 10.11 -8.43
CA GLY A 438 -22.42 10.84 -7.20
C GLY A 438 -22.47 9.93 -5.98
N VAL A 439 -21.35 9.79 -5.34
CA VAL A 439 -21.27 9.34 -3.97
C VAL A 439 -21.89 10.48 -3.19
N LEU A 440 -23.05 10.21 -2.57
CA LEU A 440 -23.88 11.13 -1.84
C LEU A 440 -24.56 12.20 -2.72
N ALA A 441 -25.69 11.84 -3.34
CA ALA A 441 -26.81 12.75 -3.40
C ALA A 441 -27.32 12.94 -1.95
N LEU A 442 -26.65 13.82 -1.20
CA LEU A 442 -27.34 14.56 -0.17
C LEU A 442 -28.17 15.61 -0.91
N GLU A 443 -29.22 15.17 -1.56
CA GLU A 443 -30.31 16.05 -1.87
C GLU A 443 -31.13 16.23 -0.59
N VAL A 444 -31.26 17.49 -0.21
CA VAL A 444 -32.05 18.06 0.87
C VAL A 444 -33.51 17.60 0.81
#